data_43fdc3a5181aa21b87f2258a5629c397
#
_entry.id   43fdc3a5181aa21b87f2258a5629c397
#
_cell.length_a   1.000
_cell.length_b   1.000
_cell.length_c   1.000
_cell.angle_alpha   90.00
_cell.angle_beta   90.00
_cell.angle_gamma   90.00
#
_symmetry.space_group_name_H-M   'P 1'
#
loop_
_entity.id
_entity.type
_entity.pdbx_description
1 polymer ?
#
loop_
_entity_poly.entity_id
_entity_poly.type
_entity_poly.pdbx_seq_one_letter_code
_entity_poly.pdbx_strand_id
1 'polypeptide(L)'
;HYNHQCLGADLKNGKITLKDLQTGEVFEDQADVVFAADGAYSAIRYNSMQKVDRFNFSQFYVEDGYKELLLPADKNGNYQIEKNALHIWPRGRFMLIALPNEDGSFTCTLFMPYENHEYAFNDLDSDEKIDQFFKTVFPDFYAMIPNLIENWHQNPLSSMSITRCYPWAIGKFALLGDSAHSTVPFYGQGMNAGFEDCFVMWKLFQKHGEWEKTFD
;
A
#
# COMPACT_ATOMS: atom_id res chain seq x y z
N HIS A 1 19.79 6.34 -0.80
CA HIS A 1 20.44 5.16 -0.23
C HIS A 1 19.45 3.98 -0.21
N TYR A 2 19.92 2.80 -0.64
CA TYR A 2 19.18 1.54 -0.58
C TYR A 2 19.74 0.68 0.55
N ASN A 3 19.01 -0.36 0.94
CA ASN A 3 19.40 -1.28 2.02
C ASN A 3 19.59 -0.62 3.40
N HIS A 4 18.89 0.49 3.65
CA HIS A 4 18.92 1.17 4.93
C HIS A 4 17.52 1.17 5.55
N GLN A 5 17.43 0.74 6.79
CA GLN A 5 16.20 0.74 7.59
C GLN A 5 16.20 1.96 8.50
N CYS A 6 15.13 2.75 8.45
CA CYS A 6 14.90 3.81 9.43
C CYS A 6 14.46 3.19 10.76
N LEU A 7 15.13 3.57 11.85
CA LEU A 7 14.82 3.11 13.20
C LEU A 7 14.04 4.15 14.03
N GLY A 8 14.10 5.42 13.65
CA GLY A 8 13.46 6.53 14.34
C GLY A 8 14.17 7.85 14.10
N ALA A 9 13.78 8.88 14.86
CA ALA A 9 14.29 10.23 14.67
C ALA A 9 14.32 11.07 15.95
N ASP A 10 15.22 12.03 15.97
CA ASP A 10 15.16 13.22 16.84
C ASP A 10 14.42 14.32 16.06
N LEU A 11 13.14 14.46 16.34
CA LEU A 11 12.24 15.37 15.62
C LEU A 11 12.65 16.82 15.68
N LYS A 12 13.28 17.25 16.80
CA LYS A 12 13.71 18.63 17.03
C LYS A 12 14.94 19.01 16.20
N ASN A 13 15.91 18.09 16.14
CA ASN A 13 17.21 18.39 15.53
C ASN A 13 17.29 17.94 14.07
N GLY A 14 16.27 17.29 13.53
CA GLY A 14 16.25 16.79 12.14
C GLY A 14 17.17 15.58 11.93
N LYS A 15 17.44 14.80 12.97
CA LYS A 15 18.28 13.61 12.87
C LYS A 15 17.46 12.37 12.66
N ILE A 16 17.95 11.47 11.81
CA ILE A 16 17.38 10.17 11.52
C ILE A 16 18.36 9.10 11.95
N THR A 17 17.89 8.10 12.66
CA THR A 17 18.68 6.91 12.99
C THR A 17 18.43 5.84 11.92
N LEU A 18 19.48 5.42 11.26
CA LEU A 18 19.48 4.46 10.17
C LEU A 18 20.28 3.21 10.54
N LYS A 19 19.86 2.06 10.02
CA LYS A 19 20.61 0.81 10.08
C LYS A 19 20.91 0.34 8.65
N ASP A 20 22.17 0.14 8.33
CA ASP A 20 22.58 -0.57 7.12
C ASP A 20 22.24 -2.05 7.26
N LEU A 21 21.43 -2.58 6.35
CA LEU A 21 20.97 -3.96 6.40
C LEU A 21 22.02 -4.97 5.91
N GLN A 22 23.09 -4.51 5.25
CA GLN A 22 24.18 -5.37 4.79
C GLN A 22 25.25 -5.54 5.87
N THR A 23 25.63 -4.44 6.52
CA THR A 23 26.69 -4.42 7.53
C THR A 23 26.18 -4.56 8.96
N GLY A 24 24.90 -4.21 9.19
CA GLY A 24 24.30 -4.10 10.52
C GLY A 24 24.68 -2.84 11.29
N GLU A 25 25.49 -1.97 10.69
CA GLU A 25 25.90 -0.70 11.30
C GLU A 25 24.72 0.23 11.53
N VAL A 26 24.68 0.87 12.69
CA VAL A 26 23.70 1.91 13.03
C VAL A 26 24.38 3.25 13.06
N PHE A 27 23.83 4.22 12.33
CA PHE A 27 24.38 5.56 12.22
C PHE A 27 23.29 6.62 12.19
N GLU A 28 23.65 7.88 12.40
CA GLU A 28 22.74 9.01 12.29
C GLU A 28 23.04 9.80 11.02
N ASP A 29 21.98 10.30 10.38
CA ASP A 29 22.04 11.32 9.34
C ASP A 29 21.21 12.53 9.78
N GLN A 30 21.46 13.71 9.22
CA GLN A 30 20.82 14.96 9.61
C GLN A 30 20.39 15.79 8.41
N ALA A 31 19.18 16.35 8.48
CA ALA A 31 18.63 17.23 7.47
C ALA A 31 17.91 18.43 8.09
N ASP A 32 17.75 19.49 7.30
CA ASP A 32 16.94 20.65 7.69
C ASP A 32 15.46 20.33 7.70
N VAL A 33 15.04 19.43 6.80
CA VAL A 33 13.66 18.93 6.65
C VAL A 33 13.68 17.45 6.30
N VAL A 34 12.76 16.68 6.87
CA VAL A 34 12.59 15.27 6.60
C VAL A 34 11.14 14.97 6.27
N PHE A 35 10.91 14.40 5.10
CA PHE A 35 9.63 13.85 4.70
C PHE A 35 9.62 12.35 4.95
N ALA A 36 8.77 11.92 5.88
CA ALA A 36 8.58 10.51 6.19
C ALA A 36 7.49 9.92 5.29
N ALA A 37 7.92 9.24 4.23
CA ALA A 37 7.08 8.50 3.28
C ALA A 37 7.34 6.99 3.40
N ASP A 38 7.49 6.52 4.64
CA ASP A 38 7.90 5.15 4.99
C ASP A 38 6.71 4.19 5.20
N GLY A 39 5.53 4.57 4.67
CA GLY A 39 4.38 3.71 4.53
C GLY A 39 3.54 3.52 5.80
N ALA A 40 2.54 2.63 5.72
CA ALA A 40 1.55 2.40 6.78
C ALA A 40 2.17 2.00 8.14
N TYR A 41 3.36 1.43 8.12
CA TYR A 41 4.12 1.01 9.30
C TYR A 41 5.29 1.94 9.61
N SER A 42 5.13 3.22 9.32
CA SER A 42 6.14 4.27 9.48
C SER A 42 6.92 4.17 10.80
N ALA A 43 8.24 3.99 10.69
CA ALA A 43 9.15 3.98 11.83
C ALA A 43 9.23 5.38 12.48
N ILE A 44 9.18 6.43 11.69
CA ILE A 44 9.16 7.82 12.18
C ILE A 44 7.92 8.06 13.05
N ARG A 45 6.75 7.65 12.56
CA ARG A 45 5.52 7.80 13.33
C ARG A 45 5.56 6.97 14.63
N TYR A 46 5.86 5.66 14.55
CA TYR A 46 5.84 4.77 15.71
C TYR A 46 6.93 5.06 16.73
N ASN A 47 8.15 5.23 16.27
CA ASN A 47 9.29 5.30 17.16
C ASN A 47 9.59 6.71 17.66
N SER A 48 9.03 7.74 17.02
CA SER A 48 9.34 9.14 17.35
C SER A 48 8.10 10.00 17.59
N MET A 49 7.20 10.15 16.62
CA MET A 49 6.06 11.07 16.76
C MET A 49 5.04 10.64 17.81
N GLN A 50 4.77 9.34 17.98
CA GLN A 50 3.85 8.84 19.00
C GLN A 50 4.32 9.07 20.43
N LYS A 51 5.58 9.45 20.64
CA LYS A 51 6.13 9.81 21.96
C LYS A 51 5.91 11.29 22.31
N VAL A 52 5.41 12.06 21.35
CA VAL A 52 5.12 13.50 21.56
C VAL A 52 3.73 13.64 22.20
N ASP A 53 3.63 14.54 23.17
CA ASP A 53 2.35 14.82 23.82
C ASP A 53 1.29 15.29 22.81
N ARG A 54 0.05 14.80 22.99
CA ARG A 54 -1.10 15.10 22.12
C ARG A 54 -0.99 14.60 20.67
N PHE A 55 -0.10 13.64 20.37
CA PHE A 55 -0.13 12.95 19.09
C PHE A 55 -1.29 11.94 19.08
N ASN A 56 -2.26 12.17 18.20
CA ASN A 56 -3.38 11.25 18.02
C ASN A 56 -3.04 10.20 16.98
N PHE A 57 -3.30 8.94 17.28
CA PHE A 57 -3.05 7.84 16.36
C PHE A 57 -4.09 6.74 16.50
N SER A 58 -4.54 6.25 15.37
CA SER A 58 -5.27 4.99 15.28
C SER A 58 -4.86 4.22 14.03
N GLN A 59 -4.72 2.91 14.16
CA GLN A 59 -4.54 2.00 13.05
C GLN A 59 -5.35 0.74 13.33
N PHE A 60 -6.12 0.31 12.34
CA PHE A 60 -6.89 -0.92 12.44
C PHE A 60 -6.87 -1.67 11.11
N TYR A 61 -6.91 -2.99 11.20
CA TYR A 61 -7.02 -3.86 10.04
C TYR A 61 -8.48 -4.09 9.71
N VAL A 62 -8.79 -4.13 8.42
CA VAL A 62 -10.10 -4.60 7.97
C VAL A 62 -10.14 -6.13 7.96
N GLU A 63 -11.34 -6.70 7.98
CA GLU A 63 -11.55 -8.15 7.97
C GLU A 63 -11.15 -8.82 6.65
N ASP A 64 -10.96 -8.01 5.61
CA ASP A 64 -10.60 -8.47 4.28
C ASP A 64 -9.09 -8.39 4.06
N GLY A 65 -8.58 -9.32 3.28
CA GLY A 65 -7.27 -9.26 2.66
C GLY A 65 -7.37 -8.98 1.18
N TYR A 66 -6.22 -8.90 0.53
CA TYR A 66 -6.15 -8.87 -0.92
C TYR A 66 -5.03 -9.75 -1.46
N LYS A 67 -5.30 -10.29 -2.64
CA LYS A 67 -4.38 -11.15 -3.39
C LYS A 67 -4.22 -10.61 -4.79
N GLU A 68 -3.00 -10.31 -5.19
CA GLU A 68 -2.70 -9.90 -6.56
C GLU A 68 -2.50 -11.10 -7.46
N LEU A 69 -3.01 -11.01 -8.68
CA LEU A 69 -2.85 -11.96 -9.77
C LEU A 69 -2.49 -11.20 -11.03
N LEU A 70 -1.79 -11.84 -11.94
CA LEU A 70 -1.46 -11.29 -13.25
C LEU A 70 -2.25 -12.03 -14.34
N LEU A 71 -3.18 -11.35 -14.99
CA LEU A 71 -3.79 -11.84 -16.21
C LEU A 71 -2.85 -11.50 -17.38
N PRO A 72 -2.22 -12.50 -18.03
CA PRO A 72 -1.23 -12.23 -19.08
C PRO A 72 -1.89 -11.65 -20.34
N ALA A 73 -1.09 -11.02 -21.20
CA ALA A 73 -1.48 -10.73 -22.56
C ALA A 73 -1.83 -12.03 -23.33
N ASP A 74 -2.60 -11.92 -24.41
CA ASP A 74 -2.85 -13.06 -25.27
C ASP A 74 -1.54 -13.51 -25.97
N LYS A 75 -1.59 -14.63 -26.71
CA LYS A 75 -0.44 -15.20 -27.45
C LYS A 75 0.18 -14.26 -28.51
N ASN A 76 -0.51 -13.17 -28.87
CA ASN A 76 -0.05 -12.16 -29.82
C ASN A 76 0.41 -10.87 -29.11
N GLY A 77 0.40 -10.83 -27.78
CA GLY A 77 0.74 -9.65 -26.97
C GLY A 77 -0.39 -8.63 -26.85
N ASN A 78 -1.64 -8.99 -27.17
CA ASN A 78 -2.78 -8.09 -27.04
C ASN A 78 -3.48 -8.25 -25.70
N TYR A 79 -4.22 -7.21 -25.32
CA TYR A 79 -5.11 -7.26 -24.16
C TYR A 79 -6.24 -8.29 -24.38
N GLN A 80 -6.50 -9.14 -23.38
CA GLN A 80 -7.57 -10.13 -23.44
C GLN A 80 -8.96 -9.56 -23.19
N ILE A 81 -9.04 -8.39 -22.53
CA ILE A 81 -10.26 -7.64 -22.23
C ILE A 81 -10.04 -6.15 -22.55
N GLU A 82 -11.07 -5.31 -22.44
CA GLU A 82 -11.01 -3.88 -22.82
C GLU A 82 -9.91 -3.12 -22.00
N LYS A 83 -8.92 -2.56 -22.71
CA LYS A 83 -7.76 -1.90 -22.12
C LYS A 83 -8.04 -0.52 -21.50
N ASN A 84 -9.12 0.14 -21.88
CA ASN A 84 -9.45 1.48 -21.41
C ASN A 84 -10.50 1.46 -20.28
N ALA A 85 -10.60 0.36 -19.55
CA ALA A 85 -11.59 0.16 -18.52
C ALA A 85 -10.99 -0.42 -17.24
N LEU A 86 -11.55 -0.06 -16.10
CA LEU A 86 -11.43 -0.80 -14.86
C LEU A 86 -12.47 -1.94 -14.90
N HIS A 87 -12.01 -3.17 -14.88
CA HIS A 87 -12.90 -4.34 -14.83
C HIS A 87 -13.19 -4.70 -13.36
N ILE A 88 -14.45 -5.02 -13.08
CA ILE A 88 -14.88 -5.40 -11.74
C ILE A 88 -15.82 -6.60 -11.84
N TRP A 89 -15.49 -7.69 -11.13
CA TRP A 89 -16.35 -8.85 -10.91
C TRP A 89 -16.86 -8.83 -9.47
N PRO A 90 -18.00 -8.19 -9.20
CA PRO A 90 -18.56 -8.15 -7.85
C PRO A 90 -19.20 -9.50 -7.47
N ARG A 91 -19.00 -9.92 -6.22
CA ARG A 91 -19.56 -11.14 -5.64
C ARG A 91 -20.14 -10.89 -4.24
N GLY A 92 -20.99 -9.88 -4.14
CA GLY A 92 -21.60 -9.49 -2.88
C GLY A 92 -20.57 -8.94 -1.89
N ARG A 93 -20.05 -9.80 -1.00
CA ARG A 93 -19.11 -9.42 0.06
C ARG A 93 -17.67 -9.21 -0.46
N PHE A 94 -17.32 -9.78 -1.60
CA PHE A 94 -15.96 -9.72 -2.17
C PHE A 94 -15.98 -9.38 -3.66
N MET A 95 -14.84 -9.08 -4.22
CA MET A 95 -14.72 -8.73 -5.63
C MET A 95 -13.32 -9.02 -6.18
N LEU A 96 -13.27 -9.27 -7.48
CA LEU A 96 -12.05 -9.24 -8.28
C LEU A 96 -12.09 -7.98 -9.15
N ILE A 97 -10.97 -7.25 -9.22
CA ILE A 97 -10.81 -6.14 -10.16
C ILE A 97 -9.63 -6.41 -11.08
N ALA A 98 -9.59 -5.76 -12.25
CA ALA A 98 -8.44 -5.80 -13.15
C ALA A 98 -8.17 -4.42 -13.76
N LEU A 99 -6.90 -4.04 -13.77
CA LEU A 99 -6.37 -2.81 -14.34
C LEU A 99 -5.31 -3.14 -15.40
N PRO A 100 -5.33 -2.47 -16.57
CA PRO A 100 -4.40 -2.75 -17.65
C PRO A 100 -2.97 -2.28 -17.30
N ASN A 101 -2.00 -3.07 -17.75
CA ASN A 101 -0.58 -2.72 -17.78
C ASN A 101 -0.17 -2.35 -19.22
N GLU A 102 0.97 -1.68 -19.39
CA GLU A 102 1.44 -1.25 -20.71
C GLU A 102 1.83 -2.41 -21.65
N ASP A 103 2.17 -3.56 -21.09
CA ASP A 103 2.62 -4.76 -21.83
C ASP A 103 1.47 -5.67 -22.33
N GLY A 104 0.23 -5.22 -22.21
CA GLY A 104 -0.96 -5.99 -22.63
C GLY A 104 -1.52 -6.91 -21.54
N SER A 105 -0.87 -7.03 -20.42
CA SER A 105 -1.37 -7.76 -19.25
C SER A 105 -2.31 -6.90 -18.39
N PHE A 106 -2.91 -7.53 -17.36
CA PHE A 106 -3.67 -6.82 -16.32
C PHE A 106 -3.18 -7.23 -14.95
N THR A 107 -2.97 -6.25 -14.08
CA THR A 107 -2.88 -6.49 -12.65
C THR A 107 -4.29 -6.68 -12.10
N CYS A 108 -4.55 -7.85 -11.55
CA CYS A 108 -5.82 -8.25 -10.99
C CYS A 108 -5.72 -8.34 -9.49
N THR A 109 -6.72 -7.84 -8.76
CA THR A 109 -6.73 -7.89 -7.30
C THR A 109 -8.03 -8.50 -6.80
N LEU A 110 -7.91 -9.64 -6.11
CA LEU A 110 -9.01 -10.26 -5.38
C LEU A 110 -9.05 -9.72 -3.97
N PHE A 111 -10.12 -9.04 -3.61
CA PHE A 111 -10.45 -8.62 -2.25
C PHE A 111 -11.47 -9.58 -1.67
N MET A 112 -11.17 -10.18 -0.53
CA MET A 112 -12.04 -11.19 0.09
C MET A 112 -11.78 -11.28 1.60
N PRO A 113 -12.77 -11.65 2.42
CA PRO A 113 -12.57 -11.91 3.85
C PRO A 113 -11.52 -12.99 4.09
N TYR A 114 -10.82 -12.89 5.24
CA TYR A 114 -9.91 -13.95 5.67
C TYR A 114 -10.66 -15.21 6.11
N GLU A 115 -11.77 -15.05 6.83
CA GLU A 115 -12.52 -16.14 7.47
C GLU A 115 -13.98 -15.77 7.75
N ASN A 116 -14.77 -16.73 8.27
CA ASN A 116 -16.13 -16.53 8.76
C ASN A 116 -17.15 -16.07 7.70
N HIS A 117 -16.91 -16.38 6.43
CA HIS A 117 -17.81 -16.11 5.31
C HIS A 117 -17.92 -17.35 4.41
N GLU A 118 -18.96 -17.38 3.55
CA GLU A 118 -19.17 -18.46 2.58
C GLU A 118 -17.94 -18.72 1.69
N TYR A 119 -17.22 -17.64 1.34
CA TYR A 119 -15.93 -17.68 0.65
C TYR A 119 -14.93 -16.84 1.44
N ALA A 120 -13.82 -17.44 1.79
CA ALA A 120 -12.75 -16.80 2.55
C ALA A 120 -11.38 -17.30 2.11
N PHE A 121 -10.33 -16.48 2.31
CA PHE A 121 -8.97 -16.88 1.96
C PHE A 121 -8.49 -18.12 2.71
N ASN A 122 -8.89 -18.27 3.98
CA ASN A 122 -8.49 -19.43 4.80
C ASN A 122 -9.08 -20.76 4.30
N ASP A 123 -10.13 -20.73 3.47
CA ASP A 123 -10.72 -21.93 2.87
C ASP A 123 -9.97 -22.36 1.60
N LEU A 124 -9.14 -21.48 1.03
CA LEU A 124 -8.34 -21.73 -0.18
C LEU A 124 -6.95 -22.28 0.17
N ASP A 125 -6.91 -23.36 0.93
CA ASP A 125 -5.71 -23.95 1.54
C ASP A 125 -5.01 -25.02 0.67
N SER A 126 -5.56 -25.31 -0.53
CA SER A 126 -4.96 -26.21 -1.50
C SER A 126 -5.19 -25.75 -2.93
N ASP A 127 -4.35 -26.23 -3.85
CA ASP A 127 -4.43 -25.92 -5.28
C ASP A 127 -5.79 -26.33 -5.88
N GLU A 128 -6.34 -27.46 -5.45
CA GLU A 128 -7.63 -27.96 -5.90
C GLU A 128 -8.76 -27.03 -5.48
N LYS A 129 -8.71 -26.51 -4.25
CA LYS A 129 -9.72 -25.57 -3.74
C LYS A 129 -9.63 -24.20 -4.44
N ILE A 130 -8.42 -23.71 -4.70
CA ILE A 130 -8.19 -22.47 -5.44
C ILE A 130 -8.73 -22.62 -6.87
N ASP A 131 -8.38 -23.70 -7.56
CA ASP A 131 -8.84 -23.99 -8.92
C ASP A 131 -10.37 -24.08 -8.97
N GLN A 132 -10.98 -24.84 -8.05
CA GLN A 132 -12.43 -24.98 -7.97
C GLN A 132 -13.15 -23.67 -7.66
N PHE A 133 -12.58 -22.84 -6.78
CA PHE A 133 -13.11 -21.52 -6.46
C PHE A 133 -13.19 -20.65 -7.70
N PHE A 134 -12.09 -20.48 -8.43
CA PHE A 134 -12.09 -19.64 -9.64
C PHE A 134 -12.97 -20.21 -10.75
N LYS A 135 -13.00 -21.51 -10.95
CA LYS A 135 -13.92 -22.16 -11.89
C LYS A 135 -15.38 -21.88 -11.60
N THR A 136 -15.74 -21.86 -10.32
CA THR A 136 -17.13 -21.72 -9.89
C THR A 136 -17.56 -20.27 -9.81
N VAL A 137 -16.71 -19.43 -9.22
CA VAL A 137 -17.06 -18.06 -8.83
C VAL A 137 -16.71 -17.04 -9.92
N PHE A 138 -15.63 -17.28 -10.67
CA PHE A 138 -15.13 -16.40 -11.72
C PHE A 138 -14.84 -17.17 -13.02
N PRO A 139 -15.80 -17.90 -13.61
CA PRO A 139 -15.54 -18.79 -14.73
C PRO A 139 -15.02 -18.10 -15.98
N ASP A 140 -15.44 -16.87 -16.24
CA ASP A 140 -14.95 -16.03 -17.34
C ASP A 140 -13.51 -15.59 -17.13
N PHE A 141 -13.15 -15.14 -15.94
CA PHE A 141 -11.76 -14.81 -15.59
C PHE A 141 -10.86 -16.06 -15.61
N TYR A 142 -11.34 -17.17 -15.04
CA TYR A 142 -10.62 -18.44 -15.02
C TYR A 142 -10.20 -18.92 -16.40
N ALA A 143 -11.06 -18.74 -17.42
CA ALA A 143 -10.77 -19.13 -18.79
C ALA A 143 -9.62 -18.34 -19.45
N MET A 144 -9.26 -17.18 -18.89
CA MET A 144 -8.23 -16.30 -19.40
C MET A 144 -6.88 -16.40 -18.69
N ILE A 145 -6.82 -17.06 -17.52
CA ILE A 145 -5.61 -17.16 -16.68
C ILE A 145 -5.06 -18.60 -16.63
N PRO A 146 -4.25 -19.03 -17.61
CA PRO A 146 -3.83 -20.44 -17.74
C PRO A 146 -2.90 -20.91 -16.60
N ASN A 147 -2.21 -20.00 -15.94
CA ASN A 147 -1.22 -20.27 -14.88
C ASN A 147 -1.68 -19.78 -13.52
N LEU A 148 -2.97 -19.91 -13.21
CA LEU A 148 -3.60 -19.40 -11.99
C LEU A 148 -2.86 -19.86 -10.72
N ILE A 149 -2.58 -21.13 -10.59
CA ILE A 149 -1.98 -21.71 -9.36
C ILE A 149 -0.55 -21.19 -9.14
N GLU A 150 0.27 -21.16 -10.20
CA GLU A 150 1.61 -20.57 -10.12
C GLU A 150 1.53 -19.09 -9.70
N ASN A 151 0.64 -18.34 -10.33
CA ASN A 151 0.40 -16.93 -10.06
C ASN A 151 -0.07 -16.70 -8.62
N TRP A 152 -0.94 -17.58 -8.12
CA TRP A 152 -1.41 -17.54 -6.75
C TRP A 152 -0.26 -17.69 -5.73
N HIS A 153 0.67 -18.61 -5.98
CA HIS A 153 1.79 -18.84 -5.06
C HIS A 153 2.91 -17.80 -5.16
N GLN A 154 3.08 -17.14 -6.29
CA GLN A 154 4.09 -16.10 -6.48
C GLN A 154 3.81 -14.83 -5.66
N ASN A 155 2.55 -14.51 -5.43
CA ASN A 155 2.16 -13.28 -4.73
C ASN A 155 1.72 -13.57 -3.28
N PRO A 156 2.10 -12.74 -2.30
CA PRO A 156 1.63 -12.91 -0.92
C PRO A 156 0.15 -12.54 -0.79
N LEU A 157 -0.51 -13.14 0.20
CA LEU A 157 -1.76 -12.63 0.72
C LEU A 157 -1.45 -11.46 1.66
N SER A 158 -2.03 -10.30 1.37
CA SER A 158 -1.74 -9.05 2.07
C SER A 158 -2.94 -8.57 2.86
N SER A 159 -2.67 -7.99 4.03
CA SER A 159 -3.67 -7.34 4.87
C SER A 159 -3.85 -5.89 4.48
N MET A 160 -5.02 -5.35 4.79
CA MET A 160 -5.34 -3.95 4.58
C MET A 160 -5.51 -3.24 5.92
N SER A 161 -4.83 -2.11 6.09
CA SER A 161 -4.95 -1.29 7.29
C SER A 161 -5.34 0.15 6.97
N ILE A 162 -6.09 0.75 7.87
CA ILE A 162 -6.45 2.16 7.82
C ILE A 162 -5.70 2.87 8.93
N THR A 163 -4.94 3.89 8.56
CA THR A 163 -4.18 4.73 9.48
C THR A 163 -4.79 6.12 9.55
N ARG A 164 -4.89 6.67 10.76
CA ARG A 164 -5.24 8.07 11.01
C ARG A 164 -4.33 8.61 12.10
N CYS A 165 -3.72 9.75 11.87
CA CYS A 165 -2.92 10.42 12.88
C CYS A 165 -2.98 11.95 12.73
N TYR A 166 -2.62 12.64 13.81
CA TYR A 166 -2.49 14.10 13.86
C TYR A 166 -1.62 14.49 15.05
N PRO A 167 -0.75 15.49 14.92
CA PRO A 167 -0.40 16.26 13.72
C PRO A 167 0.45 15.46 12.72
N TRP A 168 0.47 15.86 11.45
CA TRP A 168 1.32 15.23 10.44
C TRP A 168 2.73 15.82 10.41
N ALA A 169 2.91 17.01 10.94
CA ALA A 169 4.21 17.65 11.04
C ALA A 169 4.59 17.92 12.49
N ILE A 170 5.83 17.63 12.86
CA ILE A 170 6.40 17.91 14.20
C ILE A 170 7.88 18.25 14.03
N GLY A 171 8.26 19.43 14.45
CA GLY A 171 9.63 19.91 14.33
C GLY A 171 10.09 19.96 12.87
N LYS A 172 11.12 19.20 12.53
CA LYS A 172 11.68 19.15 11.16
C LYS A 172 11.11 17.99 10.31
N PHE A 173 10.09 17.31 10.77
CA PHE A 173 9.54 16.12 10.13
C PHE A 173 8.08 16.31 9.72
N ALA A 174 7.74 15.83 8.52
CA ALA A 174 6.36 15.71 8.05
C ALA A 174 6.10 14.30 7.51
N LEU A 175 4.94 13.73 7.88
CA LEU A 175 4.43 12.47 7.33
C LEU A 175 3.75 12.74 5.99
N LEU A 176 3.94 11.86 5.01
CA LEU A 176 3.29 11.92 3.69
C LEU A 176 2.74 10.55 3.29
N GLY A 177 1.62 10.56 2.57
CA GLY A 177 1.00 9.34 2.05
C GLY A 177 0.62 8.35 3.16
N ASP A 178 0.86 7.06 2.95
CA ASP A 178 0.47 6.00 3.88
C ASP A 178 1.10 6.11 5.27
N SER A 179 2.21 6.83 5.41
CA SER A 179 2.78 7.11 6.73
C SER A 179 1.87 7.99 7.58
N ALA A 180 1.08 8.85 6.95
CA ALA A 180 0.10 9.74 7.59
C ALA A 180 -1.32 9.13 7.61
N HIS A 181 -1.77 8.55 6.48
CA HIS A 181 -3.17 8.21 6.25
C HIS A 181 -3.38 7.02 5.30
N SER A 182 -2.82 5.85 5.62
CA SER A 182 -3.07 4.66 4.81
C SER A 182 -4.56 4.36 4.70
N THR A 183 -5.01 3.96 3.50
CA THR A 183 -6.40 3.65 3.19
C THR A 183 -6.53 2.29 2.53
N VAL A 184 -7.76 1.76 2.51
CA VAL A 184 -8.05 0.54 1.76
C VAL A 184 -7.97 0.78 0.25
N PRO A 185 -7.42 -0.15 -0.54
CA PRO A 185 -7.11 0.05 -1.96
C PRO A 185 -8.29 -0.16 -2.92
N PHE A 186 -9.53 -0.25 -2.44
CA PHE A 186 -10.71 -0.60 -3.26
C PHE A 186 -10.93 0.31 -4.48
N TYR A 187 -10.53 1.58 -4.40
CA TYR A 187 -10.62 2.56 -5.49
C TYR A 187 -9.25 3.02 -6.02
N GLY A 188 -8.16 2.43 -5.53
CA GLY A 188 -6.81 2.80 -5.97
C GLY A 188 -6.41 4.25 -5.67
N GLN A 189 -6.95 4.88 -4.62
CA GLN A 189 -6.74 6.32 -4.35
C GLN A 189 -5.53 6.63 -3.47
N GLY A 190 -4.82 5.64 -2.92
CA GLY A 190 -3.67 5.87 -2.03
C GLY A 190 -2.57 6.71 -2.68
N MET A 191 -2.19 6.38 -3.91
CA MET A 191 -1.18 7.15 -4.66
C MET A 191 -1.65 8.58 -4.95
N ASN A 192 -2.91 8.76 -5.35
CA ASN A 192 -3.47 10.10 -5.60
C ASN A 192 -3.47 10.96 -4.34
N ALA A 193 -3.84 10.39 -3.19
CA ALA A 193 -3.80 11.07 -1.90
C ALA A 193 -2.36 11.49 -1.54
N GLY A 194 -1.38 10.60 -1.72
CA GLY A 194 0.03 10.92 -1.47
C GLY A 194 0.58 12.02 -2.39
N PHE A 195 0.17 12.05 -3.66
CA PHE A 195 0.52 13.17 -4.56
C PHE A 195 -0.20 14.47 -4.19
N GLU A 196 -1.42 14.39 -3.69
CA GLU A 196 -2.13 15.56 -3.16
C GLU A 196 -1.41 16.16 -1.95
N ASP A 197 -0.90 15.33 -1.04
CA ASP A 197 -0.05 15.78 0.08
C ASP A 197 1.16 16.57 -0.44
N CYS A 198 1.87 16.05 -1.43
CA CYS A 198 3.02 16.73 -2.04
C CYS A 198 2.61 18.08 -2.66
N PHE A 199 1.47 18.13 -3.33
CA PHE A 199 0.97 19.34 -3.95
C PHE A 199 0.56 20.40 -2.91
N VAL A 200 -0.15 20.00 -1.86
CA VAL A 200 -0.55 20.89 -0.76
C VAL A 200 0.71 21.41 -0.04
N MET A 201 1.64 20.52 0.27
CA MET A 201 2.91 20.88 0.91
C MET A 201 3.70 21.90 0.09
N TRP A 202 3.79 21.69 -1.23
CA TRP A 202 4.44 22.63 -2.14
C TRP A 202 3.76 24.01 -2.16
N LYS A 203 2.43 24.05 -2.18
CA LYS A 203 1.68 25.32 -2.10
C LYS A 203 1.92 26.08 -0.79
N LEU A 204 1.94 25.34 0.33
CA LEU A 204 2.23 25.93 1.63
C LEU A 204 3.67 26.48 1.66
N PHE A 205 4.63 25.74 1.15
CA PHE A 205 6.02 26.22 1.02
C PHE A 205 6.10 27.48 0.15
N GLN A 206 5.45 27.51 -1.00
CA GLN A 206 5.41 28.73 -1.85
C GLN A 206 4.82 29.93 -1.12
N LYS A 207 3.82 29.72 -0.25
CA LYS A 207 3.19 30.77 0.53
C LYS A 207 4.09 31.29 1.66
N HIS A 208 4.80 30.42 2.33
CA HIS A 208 5.55 30.76 3.53
C HIS A 208 7.05 31.02 3.26
N GLY A 209 7.62 30.43 2.19
CA GLY A 209 9.02 30.61 1.76
C GLY A 209 10.05 29.83 2.58
N GLU A 210 9.61 29.19 3.67
CA GLU A 210 10.48 28.41 4.55
C GLU A 210 9.73 27.22 5.16
N TRP A 211 10.43 26.10 5.42
CA TRP A 211 9.82 24.86 5.87
C TRP A 211 9.30 24.92 7.30
N GLU A 212 10.00 25.62 8.18
CA GLU A 212 9.55 25.77 9.58
C GLU A 212 8.14 26.34 9.66
N LYS A 213 7.84 27.40 8.90
CA LYS A 213 6.51 27.98 8.82
C LYS A 213 5.53 27.17 7.98
N THR A 214 6.01 26.26 7.16
CA THR A 214 5.18 25.37 6.34
C THR A 214 4.60 24.25 7.20
N PHE A 215 5.34 23.85 8.24
CA PHE A 215 4.96 22.75 9.13
C PHE A 215 4.11 23.21 10.35
N ASP A 216 4.08 24.51 10.64
CA ASP A 216 3.20 25.13 11.64
C ASP A 216 1.76 25.31 11.11
#